data_c5087123ad97f7ac71e924b4dff24d03
#
_entry.id   c5087123ad97f7ac71e924b4dff24d03
#
_cell.length_a   1.000
_cell.length_b   1.000
_cell.length_c   1.000
_cell.angle_alpha   90.00
_cell.angle_beta   90.00
_cell.angle_gamma   90.00
#
_symmetry.space_group_name_H-M   'P 1'
#
loop_
_entity.id
_entity.type
_entity.pdbx_description
1 polymer ?
#
loop_
_entity_poly.entity_id
_entity_poly.type
_entity_poly.pdbx_seq_one_letter_code
_entity_poly.pdbx_strand_id
1 'polypeptide(L)'
;MLISIFKTMAYIRGFDIIVYIKGVIFFSMVHFFTHMIPFFQMSLFQMFYYFFFWSVFGWFLEVIVRSVETGAFENRGFLNGAFCPIYGFGVLGVIVLFRGLVPHEVLLFFSSAIICTALEWIVGKLLLVLFNTRWWDYSHYKIKSPDGLISLPATLLWGFGCVIMMKFAQPLVVKAVGYIPVKLGIVLIFLIFSMIVVDILVTINEVQELSYNLGKLQELADFFHNSSVMVGEKVSGTTLNLKSKYDKQVVQYNLLVKEIKSSRITKAFPNMEHLKYKVRPYTLKEIPLTIKEKVYDAKENAMEKIYDAKEKISNIRK
;
A
#
# COMPACT_ATOMS: atom_id res chain seq x y z
N MET A 1 45.42 -44.14 24.25
CA MET A 1 45.36 -43.09 25.27
C MET A 1 45.87 -41.73 24.73
N LEU A 2 47.11 -41.64 24.20
CA LEU A 2 47.68 -40.35 23.66
C LEU A 2 46.84 -39.77 22.51
N ILE A 3 46.36 -40.55 21.57
CA ILE A 3 45.52 -40.08 20.44
C ILE A 3 44.16 -39.48 20.93
N SER A 4 43.62 -40.04 22.01
CA SER A 4 42.40 -39.52 22.62
C SER A 4 42.65 -38.15 23.26
N ILE A 5 43.79 -37.98 23.94
CA ILE A 5 44.20 -36.72 24.58
C ILE A 5 44.47 -35.64 23.52
N PHE A 6 45.14 -35.96 22.40
CA PHE A 6 45.35 -35.04 21.30
C PHE A 6 44.06 -34.62 20.62
N LYS A 7 43.07 -35.53 20.41
CA LYS A 7 41.77 -35.19 19.87
C LYS A 7 40.97 -34.29 20.83
N THR A 8 41.06 -34.55 22.14
CA THR A 8 40.39 -33.70 23.15
C THR A 8 41.05 -32.32 23.25
N MET A 9 42.40 -32.23 23.20
CA MET A 9 43.09 -30.93 23.17
C MET A 9 42.82 -30.16 21.87
N ALA A 10 42.79 -30.82 20.70
CA ALA A 10 42.43 -30.18 19.44
C ALA A 10 40.95 -29.71 19.44
N TYR A 11 40.07 -30.48 20.04
CA TYR A 11 38.66 -30.10 20.20
C TYR A 11 38.47 -28.91 21.15
N ILE A 12 39.18 -28.88 22.29
CA ILE A 12 39.17 -27.75 23.24
C ILE A 12 39.73 -26.49 22.59
N ARG A 13 40.90 -26.57 21.87
CA ARG A 13 41.41 -25.43 21.14
C ARG A 13 40.47 -24.94 20.03
N GLY A 14 39.85 -25.85 19.31
CA GLY A 14 38.83 -25.49 18.31
C GLY A 14 37.62 -24.78 18.92
N PHE A 15 37.17 -25.26 20.08
CA PHE A 15 36.06 -24.65 20.83
C PHE A 15 36.43 -23.25 21.32
N ASP A 16 37.61 -23.06 21.89
CA ASP A 16 38.10 -21.76 22.35
C ASP A 16 38.27 -20.76 21.20
N ILE A 17 38.74 -21.18 20.05
CA ILE A 17 38.81 -20.34 18.84
C ILE A 17 37.39 -19.93 18.37
N ILE A 18 36.43 -20.84 18.36
CA ILE A 18 35.05 -20.55 17.96
C ILE A 18 34.41 -19.54 18.94
N VAL A 19 34.61 -19.74 20.24
CA VAL A 19 34.08 -18.80 21.27
C VAL A 19 34.74 -17.43 21.12
N TYR A 20 36.07 -17.38 20.89
CA TYR A 20 36.78 -16.14 20.64
C TYR A 20 36.28 -15.40 19.40
N ILE A 21 36.16 -16.10 18.26
CA ILE A 21 35.60 -15.54 17.01
C ILE A 21 34.18 -15.01 17.21
N LYS A 22 33.30 -15.78 17.86
CA LYS A 22 31.94 -15.33 18.19
C LYS A 22 31.97 -14.07 19.05
N GLY A 23 32.88 -14.01 20.04
CA GLY A 23 33.03 -12.82 20.90
C GLY A 23 33.49 -11.60 20.12
N VAL A 24 34.46 -11.75 19.24
CA VAL A 24 34.98 -10.65 18.38
C VAL A 24 33.91 -10.17 17.40
N ILE A 25 33.22 -11.09 16.72
CA ILE A 25 32.10 -10.75 15.81
C ILE A 25 31.00 -10.01 16.56
N PHE A 26 30.60 -10.51 17.72
CA PHE A 26 29.57 -9.89 18.54
C PHE A 26 29.99 -8.50 19.00
N PHE A 27 31.21 -8.33 19.50
CA PHE A 27 31.75 -7.03 19.93
C PHE A 27 31.81 -6.02 18.77
N SER A 28 32.28 -6.46 17.60
CA SER A 28 32.31 -5.63 16.39
C SER A 28 30.93 -5.20 15.95
N MET A 29 29.96 -6.11 16.01
CA MET A 29 28.55 -5.82 15.71
C MET A 29 27.95 -4.81 16.70
N VAL A 30 28.17 -5.00 17.99
CA VAL A 30 27.73 -4.04 19.03
C VAL A 30 28.34 -2.67 18.78
N HIS A 31 29.64 -2.61 18.52
CA HIS A 31 30.34 -1.36 18.21
C HIS A 31 29.76 -0.69 16.96
N PHE A 32 29.53 -1.44 15.88
CA PHE A 32 28.93 -0.91 14.65
C PHE A 32 27.55 -0.26 14.88
N PHE A 33 26.68 -0.92 15.64
CA PHE A 33 25.36 -0.39 15.92
C PHE A 33 25.34 0.76 16.92
N THR A 34 26.26 0.78 17.88
CA THR A 34 26.27 1.78 18.97
C THR A 34 27.22 2.95 18.73
N HIS A 35 28.13 2.83 17.75
CA HIS A 35 29.04 3.92 17.41
C HIS A 35 28.26 5.14 16.90
N MET A 36 28.56 6.30 17.45
CA MET A 36 27.94 7.57 17.04
C MET A 36 28.47 7.98 15.67
N ILE A 37 27.57 8.17 14.72
CA ILE A 37 27.93 8.68 13.40
C ILE A 37 28.00 10.22 13.50
N PRO A 38 29.16 10.84 13.28
CA PRO A 38 29.37 12.27 13.52
C PRO A 38 28.37 13.18 12.79
N PHE A 39 28.10 12.88 11.54
CA PHE A 39 27.14 13.65 10.73
C PHE A 39 25.71 13.61 11.30
N PHE A 40 25.23 12.44 11.69
CA PHE A 40 23.90 12.26 12.24
C PHE A 40 23.83 12.58 13.73
N GLN A 41 24.98 12.59 14.44
CA GLN A 41 25.12 12.67 15.91
C GLN A 41 24.20 11.68 16.64
N MET A 42 24.01 10.53 16.06
CA MET A 42 23.21 9.38 16.53
C MET A 42 23.91 8.09 16.11
N SER A 43 23.68 7.03 16.86
CA SER A 43 24.11 5.69 16.46
C SER A 43 23.05 5.06 15.53
N LEU A 44 23.47 4.04 14.74
CA LEU A 44 22.53 3.24 13.94
C LEU A 44 21.43 2.61 14.79
N PHE A 45 21.76 2.20 16.02
CA PHE A 45 20.81 1.69 16.98
C PHE A 45 19.69 2.70 17.28
N GLN A 46 20.05 3.95 17.59
CA GLN A 46 19.09 5.02 17.85
C GLN A 46 18.28 5.35 16.60
N MET A 47 18.93 5.47 15.44
CA MET A 47 18.25 5.77 14.18
C MET A 47 17.21 4.72 13.84
N PHE A 48 17.53 3.43 13.98
CA PHE A 48 16.59 2.35 13.72
C PHE A 48 15.38 2.42 14.64
N TYR A 49 15.60 2.58 15.95
CA TYR A 49 14.49 2.61 16.91
C TYR A 49 13.63 3.86 16.76
N TYR A 50 14.21 5.02 16.47
CA TYR A 50 13.41 6.22 16.18
C TYR A 50 12.59 6.06 14.91
N PHE A 51 13.22 5.56 13.84
CA PHE A 51 12.52 5.24 12.60
C PHE A 51 11.36 4.27 12.84
N PHE A 52 11.62 3.16 13.53
CA PHE A 52 10.60 2.14 13.82
C PHE A 52 9.46 2.70 14.67
N PHE A 53 9.77 3.36 15.78
CA PHE A 53 8.77 3.94 16.66
C PHE A 53 7.85 4.92 15.92
N TRP A 54 8.43 5.85 15.17
CA TRP A 54 7.67 6.84 14.45
C TRP A 54 6.89 6.27 13.27
N SER A 55 7.37 5.22 12.65
CA SER A 55 6.62 4.49 11.62
C SER A 55 5.40 3.78 12.18
N VAL A 56 5.51 3.17 13.36
CA VAL A 56 4.38 2.55 14.08
C VAL A 56 3.40 3.63 14.57
N PHE A 57 3.90 4.71 15.13
CA PHE A 57 3.07 5.82 15.57
C PHE A 57 2.32 6.48 14.39
N GLY A 58 2.98 6.69 13.26
CA GLY A 58 2.35 7.20 12.04
C GLY A 58 1.25 6.28 11.53
N TRP A 59 1.48 4.96 11.54
CA TRP A 59 0.44 4.00 11.21
C TRP A 59 -0.78 4.12 12.15
N PHE A 60 -0.54 4.26 13.45
CA PHE A 60 -1.59 4.44 14.44
C PHE A 60 -2.44 5.70 14.18
N LEU A 61 -1.79 6.82 13.84
CA LEU A 61 -2.49 8.05 13.44
C LEU A 61 -3.36 7.84 12.20
N GLU A 62 -2.85 7.18 11.16
CA GLU A 62 -3.59 6.87 9.94
C GLU A 62 -4.82 6.00 10.22
N VAL A 63 -4.68 4.99 11.08
CA VAL A 63 -5.79 4.13 11.49
C VAL A 63 -6.85 4.92 12.27
N ILE A 64 -6.45 5.82 13.19
CA ILE A 64 -7.42 6.66 13.93
C ILE A 64 -8.20 7.54 12.94
N VAL A 65 -7.51 8.27 12.06
CA VAL A 65 -8.16 9.15 11.09
C VAL A 65 -9.16 8.35 10.26
N ARG A 66 -8.75 7.19 9.75
CA ARG A 66 -9.61 6.34 8.93
C ARG A 66 -10.78 5.76 9.71
N SER A 67 -10.56 5.32 10.93
CA SER A 67 -11.63 4.77 11.77
C SER A 67 -12.68 5.81 12.13
N VAL A 68 -12.29 7.08 12.32
CA VAL A 68 -13.22 8.20 12.52
C VAL A 68 -14.05 8.48 11.26
N GLU A 69 -13.42 8.42 10.07
CA GLU A 69 -14.09 8.63 8.79
C GLU A 69 -15.12 7.54 8.45
N THR A 70 -14.80 6.27 8.75
CA THR A 70 -15.58 5.10 8.29
C THR A 70 -16.45 4.48 9.37
N GLY A 71 -16.22 4.80 10.64
CA GLY A 71 -16.87 4.15 11.79
C GLY A 71 -16.39 2.71 12.04
N ALA A 72 -15.35 2.23 11.35
CA ALA A 72 -14.82 0.88 11.45
C ALA A 72 -13.29 0.89 11.45
N PHE A 73 -12.70 -0.13 12.08
CA PHE A 73 -11.24 -0.33 12.01
C PHE A 73 -10.84 -0.72 10.60
N GLU A 74 -9.98 0.10 9.97
CA GLU A 74 -9.35 -0.21 8.69
C GLU A 74 -7.85 0.06 8.76
N ASN A 75 -7.03 -0.93 8.34
CA ASN A 75 -5.60 -0.73 8.21
C ASN A 75 -5.32 0.18 6.99
N ARG A 76 -4.96 1.44 7.26
CA ARG A 76 -4.64 2.44 6.22
C ARG A 76 -3.17 2.46 5.82
N GLY A 77 -2.32 1.60 6.40
CA GLY A 77 -0.92 1.49 6.02
C GLY A 77 -0.75 0.97 4.58
N PHE A 78 0.29 1.44 3.89
CA PHE A 78 0.71 0.83 2.62
C PHE A 78 1.12 -0.63 2.83
N LEU A 79 1.86 -0.90 3.90
CA LEU A 79 2.25 -2.23 4.34
C LEU A 79 1.10 -2.94 5.09
N ASN A 80 1.17 -4.27 5.16
CA ASN A 80 0.19 -5.09 5.88
C ASN A 80 0.30 -4.92 7.38
N GLY A 81 1.53 -4.79 7.89
CA GLY A 81 1.82 -4.60 9.31
C GLY A 81 1.49 -3.19 9.81
N ALA A 82 1.57 -3.03 11.14
CA ALA A 82 1.35 -1.77 11.82
C ALA A 82 2.54 -0.80 11.63
N PHE A 83 2.79 -0.40 10.38
CA PHE A 83 4.01 0.29 10.01
C PHE A 83 3.82 1.21 8.81
N CYS A 84 4.13 2.50 8.99
CA CYS A 84 4.04 3.52 7.93
C CYS A 84 5.41 4.22 7.76
N PRO A 85 6.30 3.72 6.88
CA PRO A 85 7.70 4.15 6.77
C PRO A 85 7.89 5.63 6.50
N ILE A 86 6.98 6.29 5.80
CA ILE A 86 7.09 7.72 5.46
C ILE A 86 7.18 8.61 6.71
N TYR A 87 6.45 8.24 7.78
CA TYR A 87 6.54 8.96 9.06
C TYR A 87 7.91 8.78 9.72
N GLY A 88 8.44 7.55 9.72
CA GLY A 88 9.77 7.26 10.23
C GLY A 88 10.87 8.03 9.51
N PHE A 89 10.84 8.08 8.18
CA PHE A 89 11.79 8.84 7.38
C PHE A 89 11.63 10.35 7.58
N GLY A 90 10.39 10.85 7.62
CA GLY A 90 10.11 12.27 7.87
C GLY A 90 10.66 12.73 9.20
N VAL A 91 10.35 12.00 10.28
CA VAL A 91 10.81 12.32 11.63
C VAL A 91 12.32 12.21 11.75
N LEU A 92 12.96 11.16 11.21
CA LEU A 92 14.43 11.06 11.20
C LEU A 92 15.06 12.23 10.46
N GLY A 93 14.52 12.62 9.32
CA GLY A 93 14.99 13.78 8.56
C GLY A 93 14.92 15.07 9.41
N VAL A 94 13.81 15.30 10.08
CA VAL A 94 13.62 16.46 10.97
C VAL A 94 14.59 16.42 12.16
N ILE A 95 14.75 15.26 12.82
CA ILE A 95 15.70 15.11 13.94
C ILE A 95 17.12 15.40 13.48
N VAL A 96 17.56 14.82 12.37
CA VAL A 96 18.94 14.98 11.86
C VAL A 96 19.22 16.42 11.47
N LEU A 97 18.30 17.04 10.74
CA LEU A 97 18.54 18.36 10.13
C LEU A 97 18.20 19.53 11.07
N PHE A 98 17.18 19.34 11.95
CA PHE A 98 16.55 20.48 12.62
C PHE A 98 16.49 20.37 14.16
N ARG A 99 17.17 19.40 14.78
CA ARG A 99 17.21 19.32 16.27
C ARG A 99 17.74 20.59 16.94
N GLY A 100 18.66 21.32 16.29
CA GLY A 100 19.16 22.59 16.77
C GLY A 100 18.12 23.72 16.72
N LEU A 101 17.03 23.53 16.00
CA LEU A 101 15.94 24.51 15.87
C LEU A 101 14.83 24.33 16.92
N VAL A 102 14.92 23.35 17.79
CA VAL A 102 13.88 23.09 18.83
C VAL A 102 13.55 24.33 19.65
N PRO A 103 14.50 25.22 20.04
CA PRO A 103 14.20 26.47 20.72
C PRO A 103 13.51 27.52 19.82
N HIS A 104 13.57 27.38 18.49
CA HIS A 104 13.07 28.32 17.50
C HIS A 104 11.86 27.75 16.75
N GLU A 105 10.70 27.71 17.43
CA GLU A 105 9.49 26.99 16.96
C GLU A 105 9.04 27.39 15.55
N VAL A 106 9.06 28.70 15.24
CA VAL A 106 8.64 29.20 13.94
C VAL A 106 9.56 28.67 12.83
N LEU A 107 10.87 28.69 13.06
CA LEU A 107 11.84 28.20 12.09
C LEU A 107 11.74 26.67 11.96
N LEU A 108 11.57 25.98 13.08
CA LEU A 108 11.35 24.52 13.09
C LEU A 108 10.08 24.15 12.31
N PHE A 109 8.99 24.91 12.49
CA PHE A 109 7.72 24.70 11.77
C PHE A 109 7.93 24.78 10.25
N PHE A 110 8.49 25.88 9.74
CA PHE A 110 8.66 26.06 8.29
C PHE A 110 9.66 25.05 7.71
N SER A 111 10.78 24.82 8.37
CA SER A 111 11.81 23.87 7.92
C SER A 111 11.26 22.45 7.86
N SER A 112 10.51 22.02 8.88
CA SER A 112 9.88 20.70 8.93
C SER A 112 8.76 20.56 7.90
N ALA A 113 7.93 21.58 7.73
CA ALA A 113 6.90 21.61 6.70
C ALA A 113 7.48 21.37 5.30
N ILE A 114 8.57 22.09 4.97
CA ILE A 114 9.24 21.96 3.67
C ILE A 114 9.80 20.56 3.46
N ILE A 115 10.57 20.03 4.43
CA ILE A 115 11.24 18.73 4.24
C ILE A 115 10.23 17.57 4.21
N CYS A 116 9.20 17.57 5.06
CA CYS A 116 8.17 16.53 5.07
C CYS A 116 7.31 16.58 3.81
N THR A 117 6.97 17.78 3.32
CA THR A 117 6.25 17.93 2.06
C THR A 117 7.09 17.48 0.86
N ALA A 118 8.39 17.78 0.85
CA ALA A 118 9.29 17.27 -0.18
C ALA A 118 9.37 15.74 -0.16
N LEU A 119 9.46 15.14 1.02
CA LEU A 119 9.44 13.68 1.19
C LEU A 119 8.11 13.08 0.70
N GLU A 120 6.98 13.68 1.06
CA GLU A 120 5.64 13.25 0.61
C GLU A 120 5.55 13.25 -0.92
N TRP A 121 6.03 14.31 -1.57
CA TRP A 121 6.07 14.40 -3.02
C TRP A 121 6.99 13.34 -3.65
N ILE A 122 8.21 13.17 -3.11
CA ILE A 122 9.17 12.15 -3.60
C ILE A 122 8.56 10.76 -3.51
N VAL A 123 7.97 10.41 -2.36
CA VAL A 123 7.32 9.10 -2.16
C VAL A 123 6.13 8.94 -3.09
N GLY A 124 5.29 9.97 -3.23
CA GLY A 124 4.16 9.94 -4.16
C GLY A 124 4.59 9.71 -5.61
N LYS A 125 5.65 10.40 -6.06
CA LYS A 125 6.23 10.20 -7.40
C LYS A 125 6.85 8.82 -7.56
N LEU A 126 7.59 8.34 -6.55
CA LEU A 126 8.19 7.00 -6.57
C LEU A 126 7.12 5.92 -6.74
N LEU A 127 6.09 5.96 -5.92
CA LEU A 127 4.99 5.00 -5.98
C LEU A 127 4.22 5.10 -7.31
N LEU A 128 4.04 6.31 -7.83
CA LEU A 128 3.42 6.53 -9.13
C LEU A 128 4.22 5.88 -10.27
N VAL A 129 5.54 6.02 -10.27
CA VAL A 129 6.42 5.44 -11.27
C VAL A 129 6.48 3.90 -11.14
N LEU A 130 6.59 3.39 -9.91
CA LEU A 130 6.72 1.94 -9.66
C LEU A 130 5.43 1.17 -9.97
N PHE A 131 4.27 1.73 -9.65
CA PHE A 131 3.00 1.00 -9.69
C PHE A 131 1.97 1.60 -10.66
N ASN A 132 2.30 2.65 -11.42
CA ASN A 132 1.34 3.39 -12.27
C ASN A 132 0.07 3.81 -11.52
N THR A 133 0.19 4.06 -10.20
CA THR A 133 -0.94 4.32 -9.32
C THR A 133 -0.70 5.57 -8.50
N ARG A 134 -1.65 6.49 -8.54
CA ARG A 134 -1.73 7.63 -7.62
C ARG A 134 -2.42 7.16 -6.35
N TRP A 135 -1.70 7.15 -5.22
CA TRP A 135 -2.19 6.59 -3.95
C TRP A 135 -3.07 7.55 -3.17
N TRP A 136 -2.81 8.85 -3.30
CA TRP A 136 -3.64 9.92 -2.74
C TRP A 136 -3.80 11.03 -3.77
N ASP A 137 -4.86 11.82 -3.62
CA ASP A 137 -5.22 12.88 -4.55
C ASP A 137 -5.75 14.09 -3.79
N TYR A 138 -4.95 15.14 -3.74
CA TYR A 138 -5.30 16.43 -3.15
C TYR A 138 -5.91 17.42 -4.17
N SER A 139 -6.36 16.96 -5.32
CA SER A 139 -6.90 17.79 -6.38
C SER A 139 -8.11 18.65 -5.96
N HIS A 140 -8.82 18.21 -4.91
CA HIS A 140 -9.97 18.92 -4.37
C HIS A 140 -9.61 20.17 -3.53
N TYR A 141 -8.35 20.30 -3.09
CA TYR A 141 -7.94 21.49 -2.34
C TYR A 141 -7.66 22.68 -3.28
N LYS A 142 -7.89 23.92 -2.77
CA LYS A 142 -7.65 25.15 -3.55
C LYS A 142 -6.16 25.39 -3.83
N ILE A 143 -5.31 25.19 -2.81
CA ILE A 143 -3.85 25.34 -2.91
C ILE A 143 -3.22 23.95 -2.88
N LYS A 144 -2.70 23.52 -4.02
CA LYS A 144 -2.15 22.20 -4.26
C LYS A 144 -1.09 22.25 -5.35
N SER A 145 -0.28 21.17 -5.44
CA SER A 145 0.60 20.96 -6.59
C SER A 145 -0.19 20.60 -7.86
N PRO A 146 0.35 20.88 -9.05
CA PRO A 146 -0.32 20.55 -10.32
C PRO A 146 -0.66 19.06 -10.48
N ASP A 147 0.14 18.19 -9.86
CA ASP A 147 -0.03 16.74 -9.88
C ASP A 147 -0.94 16.20 -8.76
N GLY A 148 -1.44 17.07 -7.87
CA GLY A 148 -2.32 16.70 -6.76
C GLY A 148 -1.64 15.88 -5.65
N LEU A 149 -0.31 15.82 -5.62
CA LEU A 149 0.42 15.04 -4.59
C LEU A 149 0.73 15.84 -3.33
N ILE A 150 0.60 17.16 -3.37
CA ILE A 150 0.85 18.09 -2.24
C ILE A 150 -0.35 19.00 -2.08
N SER A 151 -0.65 19.40 -0.86
CA SER A 151 -1.63 20.45 -0.55
C SER A 151 -1.15 21.32 0.61
N LEU A 152 -1.57 22.58 0.63
CA LEU A 152 -1.23 23.49 1.73
C LEU A 152 -1.73 22.99 3.09
N PRO A 153 -2.96 22.47 3.24
CA PRO A 153 -3.38 21.90 4.53
C PRO A 153 -2.50 20.77 5.03
N ALA A 154 -2.08 19.83 4.15
CA ALA A 154 -1.16 18.77 4.52
C ALA A 154 0.22 19.31 4.93
N THR A 155 0.77 20.26 4.17
CA THR A 155 2.04 20.94 4.49
C THR A 155 2.00 21.60 5.87
N LEU A 156 0.92 22.31 6.20
CA LEU A 156 0.77 22.93 7.52
C LEU A 156 0.66 21.89 8.63
N LEU A 157 -0.07 20.81 8.39
CA LEU A 157 -0.20 19.70 9.35
C LEU A 157 1.16 19.06 9.64
N TRP A 158 2.00 18.84 8.62
CA TRP A 158 3.37 18.35 8.79
C TRP A 158 4.20 19.29 9.68
N GLY A 159 4.15 20.59 9.42
CA GLY A 159 4.86 21.59 10.22
C GLY A 159 4.45 21.56 11.70
N PHE A 160 3.16 21.66 12.00
CA PHE A 160 2.63 21.61 13.38
C PHE A 160 2.94 20.26 14.06
N GLY A 161 2.71 19.16 13.36
CA GLY A 161 2.99 17.82 13.88
C GLY A 161 4.46 17.68 14.29
N CYS A 162 5.39 18.15 13.46
CA CYS A 162 6.82 18.09 13.73
C CYS A 162 7.24 18.96 14.91
N VAL A 163 6.67 20.15 15.10
CA VAL A 163 6.95 20.98 16.29
C VAL A 163 6.52 20.26 17.57
N ILE A 164 5.29 19.73 17.60
CA ILE A 164 4.76 18.99 18.75
C ILE A 164 5.62 17.75 19.00
N MET A 165 5.92 17.02 17.94
CA MET A 165 6.75 15.81 18.01
C MET A 165 8.14 16.11 18.60
N MET A 166 8.85 17.10 18.08
CA MET A 166 10.22 17.41 18.51
C MET A 166 10.28 17.91 19.95
N LYS A 167 9.28 18.68 20.39
CA LYS A 167 9.29 19.29 21.75
C LYS A 167 8.82 18.34 22.83
N PHE A 168 7.81 17.51 22.55
CA PHE A 168 7.14 16.72 23.57
C PHE A 168 7.35 15.21 23.41
N ALA A 169 7.14 14.67 22.21
CA ALA A 169 7.15 13.23 22.02
C ALA A 169 8.56 12.65 21.84
N GLN A 170 9.42 13.31 21.07
CA GLN A 170 10.78 12.82 20.82
C GLN A 170 11.63 12.67 22.08
N PRO A 171 11.59 13.58 23.07
CA PRO A 171 12.30 13.38 24.33
C PRO A 171 11.86 12.12 25.09
N LEU A 172 10.58 11.75 25.03
CA LEU A 172 10.06 10.51 25.62
C LEU A 172 10.57 9.28 24.87
N VAL A 173 10.60 9.34 23.53
CA VAL A 173 11.15 8.26 22.70
C VAL A 173 12.64 8.06 22.96
N VAL A 174 13.41 9.13 23.11
CA VAL A 174 14.83 9.06 23.47
C VAL A 174 15.02 8.32 24.79
N LYS A 175 14.23 8.66 25.82
CA LYS A 175 14.27 7.96 27.11
C LYS A 175 13.89 6.49 26.95
N ALA A 176 12.80 6.18 26.25
CA ALA A 176 12.34 4.81 26.05
C ALA A 176 13.39 3.94 25.34
N VAL A 177 14.01 4.46 24.28
CA VAL A 177 15.09 3.76 23.56
C VAL A 177 16.32 3.57 24.43
N GLY A 178 16.62 4.52 25.33
CA GLY A 178 17.72 4.41 26.30
C GLY A 178 17.55 3.26 27.31
N TYR A 179 16.33 2.80 27.56
CA TYR A 179 16.07 1.62 28.41
C TYR A 179 16.25 0.28 27.72
N ILE A 180 16.39 0.25 26.40
CA ILE A 180 16.54 -1.00 25.65
C ILE A 180 17.97 -1.55 25.84
N PRO A 181 18.16 -2.76 26.45
CA PRO A 181 19.46 -3.37 26.55
C PRO A 181 20.06 -3.61 25.15
N VAL A 182 21.27 -3.11 24.90
CA VAL A 182 21.88 -3.10 23.56
C VAL A 182 21.87 -4.48 22.91
N LYS A 183 22.25 -5.53 23.64
CA LYS A 183 22.27 -6.91 23.11
C LYS A 183 20.90 -7.36 22.62
N LEU A 184 19.88 -7.18 23.45
CA LEU A 184 18.50 -7.50 23.10
C LEU A 184 18.01 -6.63 21.91
N GLY A 185 18.31 -5.34 21.97
CA GLY A 185 17.94 -4.39 20.93
C GLY A 185 18.52 -4.78 19.57
N ILE A 186 19.77 -5.19 19.48
CA ILE A 186 20.35 -5.62 18.20
C ILE A 186 19.65 -6.87 17.64
N VAL A 187 19.31 -7.84 18.49
CA VAL A 187 18.51 -9.02 18.06
C VAL A 187 17.15 -8.59 17.53
N LEU A 188 16.48 -7.69 18.26
CA LEU A 188 15.17 -7.17 17.84
C LEU A 188 15.26 -6.37 16.52
N ILE A 189 16.35 -5.61 16.28
CA ILE A 189 16.57 -4.92 15.00
C ILE A 189 16.53 -5.92 13.84
N PHE A 190 17.27 -7.02 13.92
CA PHE A 190 17.27 -8.03 12.85
C PHE A 190 15.92 -8.70 12.67
N LEU A 191 15.22 -9.03 13.75
CA LEU A 191 13.88 -9.63 13.67
C LEU A 191 12.88 -8.68 13.03
N ILE A 192 12.80 -7.43 13.52
CA ILE A 192 11.89 -6.41 13.00
C ILE A 192 12.20 -6.10 11.54
N PHE A 193 13.50 -5.93 11.20
CA PHE A 193 13.92 -5.67 9.83
C PHE A 193 13.51 -6.81 8.89
N SER A 194 13.70 -8.06 9.31
CA SER A 194 13.28 -9.22 8.52
C SER A 194 11.77 -9.26 8.31
N MET A 195 10.98 -8.94 9.36
CA MET A 195 9.52 -8.84 9.25
C MET A 195 9.09 -7.74 8.27
N ILE A 196 9.74 -6.57 8.31
CA ILE A 196 9.46 -5.46 7.40
C ILE A 196 9.78 -5.86 5.95
N VAL A 197 10.90 -6.55 5.70
CA VAL A 197 11.26 -7.01 4.35
C VAL A 197 10.21 -7.99 3.81
N VAL A 198 9.79 -8.96 4.61
CA VAL A 198 8.73 -9.90 4.21
C VAL A 198 7.43 -9.16 3.91
N ASP A 199 7.03 -8.21 4.76
CA ASP A 199 5.81 -7.41 4.56
C ASP A 199 5.87 -6.57 3.28
N ILE A 200 7.02 -5.96 2.98
CA ILE A 200 7.23 -5.24 1.71
C ILE A 200 7.01 -6.18 0.52
N LEU A 201 7.58 -7.38 0.54
CA LEU A 201 7.44 -8.34 -0.56
C LEU A 201 5.99 -8.80 -0.74
N VAL A 202 5.28 -9.08 0.36
CA VAL A 202 3.85 -9.42 0.33
C VAL A 202 3.04 -8.26 -0.23
N THR A 203 3.28 -7.04 0.24
CA THR A 203 2.56 -5.84 -0.23
C THR A 203 2.80 -5.58 -1.73
N ILE A 204 4.03 -5.75 -2.22
CA ILE A 204 4.33 -5.62 -3.65
C ILE A 204 3.50 -6.62 -4.46
N ASN A 205 3.41 -7.88 -4.01
CA ASN A 205 2.60 -8.89 -4.68
C ASN A 205 1.11 -8.52 -4.70
N GLU A 206 0.55 -8.02 -3.58
CA GLU A 206 -0.85 -7.55 -3.52
C GLU A 206 -1.12 -6.41 -4.52
N VAL A 207 -0.19 -5.45 -4.65
CA VAL A 207 -0.32 -4.34 -5.61
C VAL A 207 -0.24 -4.84 -7.05
N GLN A 208 0.64 -5.79 -7.34
CA GLN A 208 0.75 -6.40 -8.67
C GLN A 208 -0.50 -7.20 -9.04
N GLU A 209 -1.06 -7.97 -8.09
CA GLU A 209 -2.30 -8.69 -8.26
C GLU A 209 -3.48 -7.75 -8.53
N LEU A 210 -3.58 -6.65 -7.76
CA LEU A 210 -4.57 -5.61 -8.02
C LEU A 210 -4.45 -5.03 -9.43
N SER A 211 -3.24 -4.70 -9.87
CA SER A 211 -2.98 -4.19 -11.23
C SER A 211 -3.36 -5.21 -12.31
N TYR A 212 -3.07 -6.49 -12.09
CA TYR A 212 -3.45 -7.57 -12.99
C TYR A 212 -4.98 -7.74 -13.07
N ASN A 213 -5.67 -7.72 -11.94
CA ASN A 213 -7.13 -7.82 -11.88
C ASN A 213 -7.81 -6.61 -12.55
N LEU A 214 -7.24 -5.41 -12.42
CA LEU A 214 -7.70 -4.23 -13.16
C LEU A 214 -7.51 -4.38 -14.67
N GLY A 215 -6.41 -4.98 -15.12
CA GLY A 215 -6.19 -5.30 -16.53
C GLY A 215 -7.24 -6.26 -17.09
N LYS A 216 -7.53 -7.33 -16.37
CA LYS A 216 -8.61 -8.27 -16.74
C LYS A 216 -9.98 -7.60 -16.78
N LEU A 217 -10.24 -6.72 -15.81
CA LEU A 217 -11.50 -5.98 -15.77
C LEU A 217 -11.65 -5.08 -16.99
N GLN A 218 -10.57 -4.44 -17.45
CA GLN A 218 -10.57 -3.63 -18.66
C GLN A 218 -10.85 -4.48 -19.91
N GLU A 219 -10.21 -5.64 -20.05
CA GLU A 219 -10.48 -6.58 -21.17
C GLU A 219 -11.95 -7.00 -21.22
N LEU A 220 -12.54 -7.27 -20.05
CA LEU A 220 -13.97 -7.59 -19.97
C LEU A 220 -14.86 -6.39 -20.32
N ALA A 221 -14.50 -5.18 -19.90
CA ALA A 221 -15.23 -3.97 -20.25
C ALA A 221 -15.18 -3.70 -21.76
N ASP A 222 -14.02 -3.88 -22.38
CA ASP A 222 -13.85 -3.75 -23.83
C ASP A 222 -14.65 -4.82 -24.60
N PHE A 223 -14.70 -6.05 -24.09
CA PHE A 223 -15.58 -7.10 -24.64
C PHE A 223 -17.06 -6.69 -24.61
N PHE A 224 -17.55 -6.12 -23.49
CA PHE A 224 -18.93 -5.68 -23.41
C PHE A 224 -19.22 -4.50 -24.35
N HIS A 225 -18.29 -3.55 -24.46
CA HIS A 225 -18.42 -2.42 -25.37
C HIS A 225 -18.51 -2.91 -26.83
N ASN A 226 -17.60 -3.75 -27.27
CA ASN A 226 -17.58 -4.29 -28.62
C ASN A 226 -18.78 -5.20 -28.91
N SER A 227 -19.23 -6.00 -27.92
CA SER A 227 -20.40 -6.86 -28.07
C SER A 227 -21.68 -6.07 -28.20
N SER A 228 -21.83 -4.93 -27.52
CA SER A 228 -23.01 -4.05 -27.65
C SER A 228 -23.10 -3.40 -29.05
N VAL A 229 -21.97 -3.09 -29.66
CA VAL A 229 -21.89 -2.56 -31.04
C VAL A 229 -22.29 -3.66 -32.05
N MET A 230 -21.82 -4.91 -31.87
CA MET A 230 -22.12 -6.04 -32.77
C MET A 230 -23.61 -6.48 -32.70
N VAL A 231 -24.27 -6.35 -31.55
CA VAL A 231 -25.71 -6.69 -31.40
C VAL A 231 -26.59 -5.67 -32.11
N GLY A 232 -26.11 -4.42 -32.31
CA GLY A 232 -26.79 -3.42 -33.15
C GLY A 232 -26.80 -3.74 -34.65
N GLU A 233 -25.85 -4.54 -35.13
CA GLU A 233 -25.64 -4.78 -36.58
C GLU A 233 -26.12 -6.15 -37.10
N LYS A 234 -26.28 -7.18 -36.27
CA LYS A 234 -26.67 -8.54 -36.73
C LYS A 234 -27.66 -9.26 -35.80
N VAL A 235 -28.92 -9.20 -36.15
CA VAL A 235 -29.95 -10.12 -35.66
C VAL A 235 -30.09 -11.26 -36.65
N SER A 236 -29.38 -12.37 -36.48
CA SER A 236 -29.68 -13.66 -37.14
C SER A 236 -28.86 -14.82 -36.53
N GLY A 237 -29.53 -15.79 -35.96
CA GLY A 237 -29.18 -17.22 -36.00
C GLY A 237 -28.18 -17.79 -34.97
N THR A 238 -27.27 -17.02 -34.33
CA THR A 238 -26.19 -17.58 -33.46
C THR A 238 -26.35 -17.19 -31.97
N THR A 239 -27.54 -16.92 -31.53
CA THR A 239 -27.81 -16.19 -30.28
C THR A 239 -27.60 -16.96 -28.96
N LEU A 240 -27.73 -18.29 -28.93
CA LEU A 240 -27.65 -19.07 -27.70
C LEU A 240 -26.19 -19.20 -27.16
N ASN A 241 -25.23 -19.44 -28.05
CA ASN A 241 -23.80 -19.55 -27.65
C ASN A 241 -23.21 -18.19 -27.25
N LEU A 242 -23.60 -17.10 -27.92
CA LEU A 242 -23.20 -15.75 -27.56
C LEU A 242 -23.76 -15.32 -26.19
N LYS A 243 -25.01 -15.71 -25.90
CA LYS A 243 -25.66 -15.41 -24.62
C LYS A 243 -24.97 -16.11 -23.45
N SER A 244 -24.68 -17.41 -23.57
CA SER A 244 -24.01 -18.14 -22.48
C SER A 244 -22.59 -17.60 -22.23
N LYS A 245 -21.88 -17.17 -23.28
CA LYS A 245 -20.58 -16.52 -23.20
C LYS A 245 -20.68 -15.15 -22.50
N TYR A 246 -21.67 -14.33 -22.88
CA TYR A 246 -21.93 -13.03 -22.28
C TYR A 246 -22.24 -13.16 -20.77
N ASP A 247 -23.15 -14.06 -20.40
CA ASP A 247 -23.53 -14.32 -19.00
C ASP A 247 -22.31 -14.74 -18.16
N LYS A 248 -21.46 -15.61 -18.68
CA LYS A 248 -20.22 -16.01 -18.00
C LYS A 248 -19.28 -14.82 -17.79
N GLN A 249 -19.15 -13.96 -18.77
CA GLN A 249 -18.29 -12.76 -18.69
C GLN A 249 -18.85 -11.74 -17.68
N VAL A 250 -20.18 -11.55 -17.59
CA VAL A 250 -20.81 -10.68 -16.58
C VAL A 250 -20.53 -11.22 -15.16
N VAL A 251 -20.69 -12.52 -14.96
CA VAL A 251 -20.38 -13.14 -13.64
C VAL A 251 -18.90 -12.92 -13.30
N GLN A 252 -18.00 -13.16 -14.24
CA GLN A 252 -16.57 -12.97 -14.02
C GLN A 252 -16.22 -11.50 -13.72
N TYR A 253 -16.81 -10.55 -14.45
CA TYR A 253 -16.65 -9.11 -14.19
C TYR A 253 -17.10 -8.74 -12.77
N ASN A 254 -18.29 -9.19 -12.36
CA ASN A 254 -18.81 -8.88 -11.02
C ASN A 254 -17.97 -9.51 -9.90
N LEU A 255 -17.45 -10.71 -10.11
CA LEU A 255 -16.53 -11.34 -9.16
C LEU A 255 -15.23 -10.53 -9.03
N LEU A 256 -14.64 -10.08 -10.14
CA LEU A 256 -13.44 -9.24 -10.12
C LEU A 256 -13.71 -7.88 -9.45
N VAL A 257 -14.84 -7.24 -9.73
CA VAL A 257 -15.22 -5.97 -9.06
C VAL A 257 -15.32 -6.18 -7.55
N LYS A 258 -15.95 -7.26 -7.11
CA LYS A 258 -16.07 -7.59 -5.69
C LYS A 258 -14.71 -7.84 -5.04
N GLU A 259 -13.85 -8.62 -5.68
CA GLU A 259 -12.49 -8.92 -5.24
C GLU A 259 -11.66 -7.64 -5.12
N ILE A 260 -11.60 -6.81 -6.17
CA ILE A 260 -10.88 -5.53 -6.19
C ILE A 260 -11.36 -4.62 -5.06
N LYS A 261 -12.68 -4.45 -4.87
CA LYS A 261 -13.24 -3.61 -3.81
C LYS A 261 -12.97 -4.14 -2.40
N SER A 262 -12.95 -5.45 -2.23
CA SER A 262 -12.69 -6.09 -0.93
C SER A 262 -11.21 -6.13 -0.57
N SER A 263 -10.31 -5.88 -1.52
CA SER A 263 -8.87 -5.91 -1.27
C SER A 263 -8.46 -4.89 -0.21
N ARG A 264 -7.47 -5.24 0.61
CA ARG A 264 -6.93 -4.37 1.66
C ARG A 264 -6.44 -3.04 1.08
N ILE A 265 -5.70 -3.10 -0.02
CA ILE A 265 -5.15 -1.93 -0.71
C ILE A 265 -6.26 -0.95 -1.14
N THR A 266 -7.32 -1.43 -1.76
CA THR A 266 -8.45 -0.57 -2.18
C THR A 266 -9.15 0.08 -0.99
N LYS A 267 -9.31 -0.65 0.13
CA LYS A 267 -9.89 -0.11 1.36
C LYS A 267 -8.98 0.92 2.02
N ALA A 268 -7.66 0.63 2.09
CA ALA A 268 -6.68 1.54 2.65
C ALA A 268 -6.59 2.87 1.89
N PHE A 269 -6.74 2.83 0.56
CA PHE A 269 -6.59 3.99 -0.32
C PHE A 269 -7.82 4.20 -1.22
N PRO A 270 -8.98 4.61 -0.68
CA PRO A 270 -10.21 4.73 -1.45
C PRO A 270 -10.15 5.75 -2.57
N ASN A 271 -9.27 6.74 -2.47
CA ASN A 271 -9.08 7.80 -3.48
C ASN A 271 -7.95 7.48 -4.46
N MET A 272 -7.35 6.28 -4.40
CA MET A 272 -6.31 5.91 -5.35
C MET A 272 -6.85 5.79 -6.77
N GLU A 273 -6.00 6.13 -7.75
CA GLU A 273 -6.31 6.04 -9.17
C GLU A 273 -5.20 5.29 -9.90
N HIS A 274 -5.57 4.21 -10.59
CA HIS A 274 -4.65 3.48 -11.45
C HIS A 274 -4.57 4.17 -12.82
N LEU A 275 -3.44 4.82 -13.12
CA LEU A 275 -3.33 5.72 -14.28
C LEU A 275 -3.38 4.99 -15.64
N LYS A 276 -2.77 3.79 -15.73
CA LYS A 276 -2.79 2.99 -16.96
C LYS A 276 -4.21 2.64 -17.40
N TYR A 277 -5.07 2.28 -16.45
CA TYR A 277 -6.45 1.87 -16.74
C TYR A 277 -7.45 3.01 -16.49
N LYS A 278 -6.99 4.18 -15.98
CA LYS A 278 -7.83 5.35 -15.65
C LYS A 278 -9.02 5.00 -14.75
N VAL A 279 -8.78 4.11 -13.78
CA VAL A 279 -9.81 3.56 -12.90
C VAL A 279 -9.50 3.92 -11.45
N ARG A 280 -10.53 4.31 -10.72
CA ARG A 280 -10.54 4.38 -9.26
C ARG A 280 -11.20 3.10 -8.73
N PRO A 281 -10.45 2.13 -8.19
CA PRO A 281 -10.96 0.81 -7.85
C PRO A 281 -12.17 0.83 -6.91
N TYR A 282 -12.21 1.77 -5.97
CA TYR A 282 -13.32 1.90 -5.02
C TYR A 282 -14.65 2.30 -5.69
N THR A 283 -14.60 3.01 -6.83
CA THR A 283 -15.80 3.50 -7.54
C THR A 283 -16.37 2.52 -8.56
N LEU A 284 -15.72 1.36 -8.78
CA LEU A 284 -16.21 0.33 -9.69
C LEU A 284 -17.63 -0.11 -9.32
N LYS A 285 -18.46 -0.30 -10.32
CA LYS A 285 -19.85 -0.77 -10.14
C LYS A 285 -20.00 -2.16 -10.74
N GLU A 286 -20.73 -3.02 -10.06
CA GLU A 286 -21.17 -4.29 -10.61
C GLU A 286 -22.17 -4.03 -11.74
N ILE A 287 -22.18 -4.87 -12.76
CA ILE A 287 -23.20 -4.86 -13.80
C ILE A 287 -24.46 -5.47 -13.18
N PRO A 288 -25.58 -4.73 -13.09
CA PRO A 288 -26.80 -5.27 -12.51
C PRO A 288 -27.24 -6.54 -13.25
N LEU A 289 -27.53 -7.62 -12.53
CA LEU A 289 -28.11 -8.84 -13.08
C LEU A 289 -29.51 -8.59 -13.68
N THR A 290 -30.14 -7.49 -13.30
CA THR A 290 -31.41 -6.97 -13.85
C THR A 290 -31.34 -6.53 -15.32
N ILE A 291 -30.16 -6.28 -15.87
CA ILE A 291 -30.02 -6.18 -17.33
C ILE A 291 -30.33 -7.53 -17.97
N LYS A 292 -30.11 -8.62 -17.25
CA LYS A 292 -30.46 -9.98 -17.64
C LYS A 292 -31.98 -10.14 -17.84
N GLU A 293 -32.79 -9.61 -16.93
CA GLU A 293 -34.27 -9.62 -17.05
C GLU A 293 -34.74 -8.71 -18.18
N LYS A 294 -34.26 -7.47 -18.26
CA LYS A 294 -34.67 -6.54 -19.33
C LYS A 294 -34.27 -6.99 -20.73
N VAL A 295 -33.08 -7.65 -20.88
CA VAL A 295 -32.66 -8.23 -22.17
C VAL A 295 -33.43 -9.53 -22.45
N TYR A 296 -33.84 -10.27 -21.43
CA TYR A 296 -34.73 -11.44 -21.56
C TYR A 296 -36.09 -11.02 -22.04
N ASP A 297 -36.75 -10.07 -21.37
CA ASP A 297 -38.06 -9.53 -21.70
C ASP A 297 -38.10 -8.89 -23.07
N ALA A 298 -37.07 -8.13 -23.44
CA ALA A 298 -36.95 -7.56 -24.78
C ALA A 298 -36.81 -8.63 -25.89
N LYS A 299 -36.19 -9.76 -25.57
CA LYS A 299 -35.98 -10.86 -26.53
C LYS A 299 -37.18 -11.76 -26.62
N GLU A 300 -37.89 -12.02 -25.54
CA GLU A 300 -39.16 -12.76 -25.50
C GLU A 300 -40.24 -12.00 -26.27
N ASN A 301 -40.34 -10.71 -26.04
CA ASN A 301 -41.24 -9.80 -26.81
C ASN A 301 -40.89 -9.71 -28.30
N ALA A 302 -39.57 -9.78 -28.65
CA ALA A 302 -39.15 -9.80 -30.06
C ALA A 302 -39.45 -11.15 -30.72
N MET A 303 -39.30 -12.26 -30.02
CA MET A 303 -39.64 -13.61 -30.54
C MET A 303 -41.13 -13.77 -30.69
N GLU A 304 -41.97 -13.29 -29.78
CA GLU A 304 -43.44 -13.29 -29.87
C GLU A 304 -43.91 -12.52 -31.12
N LYS A 305 -43.33 -11.32 -31.34
CA LYS A 305 -43.63 -10.55 -32.56
C LYS A 305 -43.23 -11.23 -33.85
N ILE A 306 -42.15 -12.01 -33.87
CA ILE A 306 -41.72 -12.78 -35.01
C ILE A 306 -42.64 -13.98 -35.23
N TYR A 307 -43.10 -14.60 -34.16
CA TYR A 307 -44.07 -15.71 -34.24
C TYR A 307 -45.42 -15.24 -34.82
N ASP A 308 -45.94 -14.14 -34.28
CA ASP A 308 -47.18 -13.51 -34.78
C ASP A 308 -47.08 -13.08 -36.27
N ALA A 309 -45.95 -12.56 -36.67
CA ALA A 309 -45.70 -12.20 -38.06
C ALA A 309 -45.64 -13.44 -38.97
N LYS A 310 -45.05 -14.53 -38.53
CA LYS A 310 -45.03 -15.80 -39.28
C LYS A 310 -46.41 -16.43 -39.36
N GLU A 311 -47.21 -16.37 -38.33
CA GLU A 311 -48.58 -16.88 -38.35
C GLU A 311 -49.48 -16.06 -39.29
N LYS A 312 -49.40 -14.74 -39.30
CA LYS A 312 -50.11 -13.87 -40.25
C LYS A 312 -49.71 -14.17 -41.69
N ILE A 313 -48.44 -14.41 -41.98
CA ILE A 313 -47.97 -14.77 -43.31
C ILE A 313 -48.47 -16.16 -43.74
N SER A 314 -48.55 -17.11 -42.79
CA SER A 314 -49.11 -18.45 -43.06
C SER A 314 -50.61 -18.40 -43.39
N ASN A 315 -51.33 -17.51 -42.69
CA ASN A 315 -52.79 -17.35 -42.90
C ASN A 315 -53.16 -16.57 -44.19
N ILE A 316 -52.25 -15.79 -44.75
CA ILE A 316 -52.41 -15.11 -46.06
C ILE A 316 -52.12 -16.06 -47.24
N ARG A 317 -51.40 -17.18 -47.01
CA ARG A 317 -51.09 -18.17 -48.03
C ARG A 317 -52.10 -19.33 -48.13
N LYS A 318 -53.12 -19.35 -47.34
CA LYS A 318 -54.31 -20.21 -47.46
C LYS A 318 -55.47 -19.40 -48.08
#